data_834a5d875be76a1b672787e751006c33
#
_entry.id   834a5d875be76a1b672787e751006c33
#
_cell.length_a   1.000
_cell.length_b   1.000
_cell.length_c   1.000
_cell.angle_alpha   90.00
_cell.angle_beta   90.00
_cell.angle_gamma   90.00
#
_symmetry.space_group_name_H-M   'P 1'
#
loop_
_entity.id
_entity.type
_entity.pdbx_description
1 polymer ?
#
loop_
_entity_poly.entity_id
_entity_poly.type
_entity_poly.pdbx_seq_one_letter_code
_entity_poly.pdbx_strand_id
1 'polypeptide(L)'
;MARYTGPRDKVSRRFGVALFGSTKALEKRPFPPGQHGMRAGRKKKSDYGVMLAEKQKLRFQYGVLEGQFRKYYAEAARRRGITGDILLQLLELRLDNVVYRLGFSNTRAGARQLVSHGHITVNGKKTNIASYSCRPGDVIAVGGK
;
A
#
# COMPACT_ATOMS: atom_id res chain seq x y z
N MET A 1 -7.61 4.31 -13.54
CA MET A 1 -7.76 3.59 -12.26
C MET A 1 -7.61 4.57 -11.10
N ALA A 2 -8.59 4.63 -10.18
CA ALA A 2 -8.57 5.56 -9.05
C ALA A 2 -7.41 5.25 -8.09
N ARG A 3 -6.66 6.28 -7.68
CA ARG A 3 -5.50 6.18 -6.78
C ARG A 3 -5.43 7.41 -5.88
N TYR A 4 -4.65 7.33 -4.81
CA TYR A 4 -4.33 8.50 -4.01
C TYR A 4 -3.31 9.39 -4.75
N THR A 5 -3.68 10.64 -5.01
CA THR A 5 -2.85 11.64 -5.72
C THR A 5 -2.42 12.80 -4.82
N GLY A 6 -2.82 12.79 -3.55
CA GLY A 6 -2.49 13.84 -2.59
C GLY A 6 -1.04 13.79 -2.08
N PRO A 7 -0.65 14.72 -1.21
CA PRO A 7 0.71 14.86 -0.71
C PRO A 7 1.12 13.68 0.19
N ARG A 8 2.10 12.90 -0.26
CA ARG A 8 2.60 11.69 0.41
C ARG A 8 3.31 11.98 1.73
N ASP A 9 4.14 13.03 1.76
CA ASP A 9 4.88 13.43 2.97
C ASP A 9 3.96 13.86 4.10
N LYS A 10 2.83 14.51 3.76
CA LYS A 10 1.80 14.88 4.75
C LYS A 10 1.20 13.65 5.41
N VAL A 11 0.98 12.58 4.64
CA VAL A 11 0.47 11.30 5.16
C VAL A 11 1.53 10.60 6.02
N SER A 12 2.77 10.49 5.54
CA SER A 12 3.87 9.90 6.30
C SER A 12 4.09 10.62 7.64
N ARG A 13 4.10 11.95 7.64
CA ARG A 13 4.22 12.76 8.85
C ARG A 13 3.05 12.56 9.83
N ARG A 14 1.82 12.39 9.31
CA ARG A 14 0.63 12.13 10.14
C ARG A 14 0.77 10.84 10.96
N PHE A 15 1.39 9.82 10.38
CA PHE A 15 1.58 8.51 11.02
C PHE A 15 2.94 8.34 11.67
N GLY A 16 3.87 9.27 11.47
CA GLY A 16 5.25 9.18 11.98
C GLY A 16 6.08 8.05 11.35
N VAL A 17 5.68 7.55 10.19
CA VAL A 17 6.33 6.43 9.50
C VAL A 17 6.48 6.75 8.02
N ALA A 18 7.60 6.38 7.42
CA ALA A 18 7.89 6.55 5.99
C ALA A 18 7.10 5.55 5.13
N LEU A 19 5.79 5.77 4.95
CA LEU A 19 4.90 4.85 4.24
C LEU A 19 5.20 4.71 2.74
N PHE A 20 5.81 5.72 2.15
CA PHE A 20 6.09 5.79 0.70
C PHE A 20 7.58 5.80 0.39
N GLY A 21 8.42 5.44 1.34
CA GLY A 21 9.87 5.56 1.31
C GLY A 21 10.37 6.73 2.17
N SER A 22 11.66 6.70 2.54
CA SER A 22 12.27 7.80 3.31
C SER A 22 12.28 9.07 2.48
N THR A 23 11.92 10.20 3.09
CA THR A 23 11.96 11.53 2.48
C THR A 23 12.62 12.52 3.42
N LYS A 24 13.41 13.46 2.85
CA LYS A 24 14.01 14.59 3.60
C LYS A 24 12.96 15.40 4.38
N ALA A 25 11.70 15.41 3.90
CA ALA A 25 10.61 16.11 4.56
C ALA A 25 10.22 15.47 5.90
N LEU A 26 10.24 14.13 5.98
CA LEU A 26 9.96 13.42 7.23
C LEU A 26 11.11 13.59 8.24
N GLU A 27 12.35 13.56 7.77
CA GLU A 27 13.54 13.76 8.61
C GLU A 27 13.59 15.18 9.21
N LYS A 28 13.36 16.20 8.38
CA LYS A 28 13.36 17.61 8.82
C LYS A 28 12.18 17.97 9.72
N ARG A 29 11.02 17.34 9.55
CA ARG A 29 9.77 17.65 10.27
C ARG A 29 9.05 16.38 10.72
N PRO A 30 9.55 15.66 11.75
CA PRO A 30 9.02 14.37 12.18
C PRO A 30 7.68 14.45 12.94
N PHE A 31 7.06 15.60 13.00
CA PHE A 31 5.79 15.83 13.69
C PHE A 31 4.62 15.90 12.70
N PRO A 32 3.38 15.62 13.16
CA PRO A 32 2.18 15.69 12.34
C PRO A 32 2.01 17.03 11.63
N PRO A 33 1.37 17.08 10.46
CA PRO A 33 1.14 18.33 9.73
C PRO A 33 0.11 19.21 10.43
N GLY A 34 0.18 20.53 10.18
CA GLY A 34 -0.76 21.53 10.69
C GLY A 34 -0.17 22.39 11.80
N GLN A 35 -0.89 23.45 12.18
CA GLN A 35 -0.45 24.44 13.19
C GLN A 35 -0.17 23.79 14.55
N HIS A 36 -0.92 22.76 14.92
CA HIS A 36 -0.79 22.06 16.21
C HIS A 36 0.09 20.80 16.13
N GLY A 37 0.76 20.54 15.00
CA GLY A 37 1.54 19.33 14.77
C GLY A 37 2.60 19.07 15.85
N MET A 38 3.33 20.09 16.29
CA MET A 38 4.34 19.98 17.34
C MET A 38 3.76 19.61 18.71
N ARG A 39 2.49 19.93 18.96
CA ARG A 39 1.78 19.65 20.23
C ARG A 39 0.91 18.39 20.15
N ALA A 40 0.81 17.76 18.98
CA ALA A 40 -0.12 16.63 18.73
C ALA A 40 0.17 15.38 19.59
N GLY A 41 1.40 15.17 20.05
CA GLY A 41 1.79 14.06 20.91
C GLY A 41 1.25 14.11 22.34
N ARG A 42 0.72 15.25 22.79
CA ARG A 42 0.24 15.43 24.17
C ARG A 42 -1.18 14.86 24.41
N LYS A 43 -1.95 14.60 23.36
CA LYS A 43 -3.31 14.05 23.51
C LYS A 43 -3.28 12.52 23.48
N LYS A 44 -3.83 11.89 24.53
CA LYS A 44 -4.07 10.43 24.54
C LYS A 44 -5.05 10.08 23.41
N LYS A 45 -4.67 9.12 22.58
CA LYS A 45 -5.55 8.60 21.52
C LYS A 45 -6.54 7.61 22.13
N SER A 46 -7.78 7.62 21.67
CA SER A 46 -8.74 6.58 22.00
C SER A 46 -8.34 5.26 21.30
N ASP A 47 -8.78 4.13 21.84
CA ASP A 47 -8.52 2.81 21.23
C ASP A 47 -9.03 2.72 19.80
N TYR A 48 -10.23 3.26 19.55
CA TYR A 48 -10.77 3.41 18.20
C TYR A 48 -9.84 4.23 17.30
N GLY A 49 -9.30 5.34 17.81
CA GLY A 49 -8.36 6.19 17.06
C GLY A 49 -7.06 5.47 16.70
N VAL A 50 -6.55 4.61 17.58
CA VAL A 50 -5.37 3.78 17.32
C VAL A 50 -5.67 2.74 16.23
N MET A 51 -6.76 1.98 16.37
CA MET A 51 -7.16 0.97 15.39
C MET A 51 -7.42 1.58 14.00
N LEU A 52 -8.09 2.74 13.96
CA LEU A 52 -8.32 3.46 12.71
C LEU A 52 -7.00 3.90 12.06
N ALA A 53 -6.03 4.37 12.86
CA ALA A 53 -4.73 4.78 12.36
C ALA A 53 -3.96 3.61 11.73
N GLU A 54 -3.95 2.43 12.38
CA GLU A 54 -3.30 1.23 11.85
C GLU A 54 -3.95 0.76 10.53
N LYS A 55 -5.29 0.71 10.48
CA LYS A 55 -6.00 0.43 9.23
C LYS A 55 -5.61 1.41 8.12
N GLN A 56 -5.56 2.70 8.41
CA GLN A 56 -5.22 3.71 7.42
C GLN A 56 -3.75 3.63 6.98
N LYS A 57 -2.82 3.27 7.86
CA LYS A 57 -1.41 3.01 7.48
C LYS A 57 -1.33 1.93 6.41
N LEU A 58 -1.95 0.76 6.66
CA LEU A 58 -1.99 -0.35 5.69
C LEU A 58 -2.57 0.12 4.35
N ARG A 59 -3.70 0.78 4.38
CA ARG A 59 -4.36 1.28 3.17
C ARG A 59 -3.45 2.18 2.33
N PHE A 60 -2.75 3.12 2.96
CA PHE A 60 -1.83 4.02 2.27
C PHE A 60 -0.55 3.30 1.81
N GLN A 61 -0.02 2.39 2.61
CA GLN A 61 1.18 1.63 2.30
C GLN A 61 1.02 0.80 1.02
N TYR A 62 -0.13 0.13 0.85
CA TYR A 62 -0.44 -0.65 -0.36
C TYR A 62 -1.10 0.18 -1.47
N GLY A 63 -1.37 1.47 -1.25
CA GLY A 63 -1.98 2.36 -2.23
C GLY A 63 -3.41 1.95 -2.62
N VAL A 64 -4.14 1.32 -1.72
CA VAL A 64 -5.51 0.83 -1.93
C VAL A 64 -6.51 1.85 -1.43
N LEU A 65 -7.61 2.08 -2.17
CA LEU A 65 -8.72 2.93 -1.73
C LEU A 65 -9.63 2.19 -0.75
N GLU A 66 -10.37 2.94 0.08
CA GLU A 66 -11.20 2.40 1.17
C GLU A 66 -12.19 1.33 0.69
N GLY A 67 -12.91 1.60 -0.41
CA GLY A 67 -13.88 0.63 -0.95
C GLY A 67 -13.23 -0.69 -1.37
N GLN A 68 -12.05 -0.64 -1.96
CA GLN A 68 -11.31 -1.83 -2.32
C GLN A 68 -10.72 -2.54 -1.10
N PHE A 69 -10.25 -1.79 -0.10
CA PHE A 69 -9.75 -2.34 1.14
C PHE A 69 -10.83 -3.12 1.90
N ARG A 70 -12.07 -2.58 1.95
CA ARG A 70 -13.22 -3.29 2.53
C ARG A 70 -13.52 -4.62 1.83
N LYS A 71 -13.38 -4.69 0.50
CA LYS A 71 -13.54 -5.95 -0.24
C LYS A 71 -12.50 -6.99 0.16
N TYR A 72 -11.22 -6.59 0.32
CA TYR A 72 -10.18 -7.49 0.82
C TYR A 72 -10.46 -7.96 2.25
N TYR A 73 -10.94 -7.06 3.11
CA TYR A 73 -11.30 -7.42 4.48
C TYR A 73 -12.46 -8.43 4.52
N ALA A 74 -13.52 -8.18 3.75
CA ALA A 74 -14.66 -9.10 3.65
C ALA A 74 -14.25 -10.49 3.13
N GLU A 75 -13.37 -10.53 2.13
CA GLU A 75 -12.81 -11.78 1.62
C GLU A 75 -11.94 -12.48 2.67
N ALA A 76 -11.11 -11.75 3.41
CA ALA A 76 -10.29 -12.31 4.48
C ALA A 76 -11.15 -12.89 5.62
N ALA A 77 -12.22 -12.18 6.01
CA ALA A 77 -13.13 -12.63 7.06
C ALA A 77 -13.93 -13.89 6.66
N ARG A 78 -14.16 -14.09 5.36
CA ARG A 78 -14.84 -15.29 4.83
C ARG A 78 -13.97 -16.54 4.87
N ARG A 79 -12.65 -16.38 4.81
CA ARG A 79 -11.68 -17.48 4.79
C ARG A 79 -11.44 -18.03 6.20
N ARG A 80 -11.18 -19.33 6.30
CA ARG A 80 -10.78 -19.97 7.57
C ARG A 80 -9.36 -19.54 7.95
N GLY A 81 -9.14 -19.13 9.20
CA GLY A 81 -7.86 -18.72 9.73
C GLY A 81 -7.90 -17.35 10.39
N ILE A 82 -6.74 -16.79 10.71
CA ILE A 82 -6.61 -15.45 11.33
C ILE A 82 -6.87 -14.39 10.27
N THR A 83 -7.96 -13.66 10.40
CA THR A 83 -8.41 -12.66 9.41
C THR A 83 -7.32 -11.62 9.07
N GLY A 84 -6.53 -11.20 10.06
CA GLY A 84 -5.43 -10.23 9.85
C GLY A 84 -4.34 -10.77 8.93
N ASP A 85 -3.91 -12.00 9.14
CA ASP A 85 -2.87 -12.65 8.34
C ASP A 85 -3.34 -12.87 6.91
N ILE A 86 -4.59 -13.35 6.76
CA ILE A 86 -5.20 -13.54 5.44
C ILE A 86 -5.33 -12.21 4.69
N LEU A 87 -5.72 -11.13 5.39
CA LEU A 87 -5.78 -9.80 4.79
C LEU A 87 -4.41 -9.34 4.28
N LEU A 88 -3.36 -9.54 5.08
CA LEU A 88 -1.99 -9.21 4.67
C LEU A 88 -1.54 -10.05 3.48
N GLN A 89 -1.83 -11.37 3.48
CA GLN A 89 -1.54 -12.25 2.34
C GLN A 89 -2.24 -11.76 1.06
N LEU A 90 -3.53 -11.41 1.13
CA LEU A 90 -4.27 -10.89 -0.02
C LEU A 90 -3.69 -9.57 -0.55
N LEU A 91 -3.19 -8.70 0.32
CA LEU A 91 -2.54 -7.45 -0.08
C LEU A 91 -1.15 -7.69 -0.67
N GLU A 92 -0.38 -8.64 -0.13
CA GLU A 92 0.95 -9.00 -0.64
C GLU A 92 0.89 -9.72 -1.99
N LEU A 93 -0.13 -10.53 -2.25
CA LEU A 93 -0.32 -11.25 -3.51
C LEU A 93 -0.75 -10.37 -4.70
N ARG A 94 -0.97 -9.09 -4.50
CA ARG A 94 -1.30 -8.17 -5.59
C ARG A 94 -0.11 -8.00 -6.54
N LEU A 95 -0.35 -8.03 -7.82
CA LEU A 95 0.69 -7.91 -8.84
C LEU A 95 1.52 -6.60 -8.71
N ASP A 96 0.88 -5.47 -8.43
CA ASP A 96 1.59 -4.21 -8.21
C ASP A 96 2.56 -4.28 -7.00
N ASN A 97 2.17 -4.99 -5.94
CA ASN A 97 3.03 -5.19 -4.79
C ASN A 97 4.12 -6.23 -5.05
N VAL A 98 3.81 -7.34 -5.72
CA VAL A 98 4.80 -8.37 -6.07
C VAL A 98 5.90 -7.78 -6.98
N VAL A 99 5.53 -6.99 -7.99
CA VAL A 99 6.47 -6.27 -8.87
C VAL A 99 7.38 -5.32 -8.08
N TYR A 100 6.84 -4.64 -7.06
CA TYR A 100 7.64 -3.83 -6.14
C TYR A 100 8.58 -4.70 -5.29
N ARG A 101 8.11 -5.83 -4.74
CA ARG A 101 8.92 -6.75 -3.92
C ARG A 101 10.06 -7.41 -4.71
N LEU A 102 9.81 -7.71 -5.99
CA LEU A 102 10.84 -8.22 -6.91
C LEU A 102 11.90 -7.17 -7.31
N GLY A 103 11.74 -5.91 -6.91
CA GLY A 103 12.71 -4.86 -7.18
C GLY A 103 12.61 -4.23 -8.58
N PHE A 104 11.58 -4.53 -9.38
CA PHE A 104 11.39 -3.91 -10.70
C PHE A 104 11.04 -2.42 -10.61
N SER A 105 10.71 -1.94 -9.42
CA SER A 105 10.47 -0.52 -9.15
C SER A 105 10.81 -0.15 -7.71
N ASN A 106 11.36 1.04 -7.51
CA ASN A 106 11.71 1.57 -6.18
C ASN A 106 10.49 1.93 -5.32
N THR A 107 9.30 2.00 -5.90
CA THR A 107 8.07 2.37 -5.18
C THR A 107 6.88 1.55 -5.66
N ARG A 108 5.92 1.27 -4.74
CA ARG A 108 4.66 0.60 -5.11
C ARG A 108 3.86 1.39 -6.16
N ALA A 109 3.94 2.72 -6.14
CA ALA A 109 3.29 3.56 -7.14
C ALA A 109 3.93 3.41 -8.53
N GLY A 110 5.26 3.32 -8.60
CA GLY A 110 6.00 3.03 -9.83
C GLY A 110 5.69 1.62 -10.35
N ALA A 111 5.72 0.62 -9.47
CA ALA A 111 5.35 -0.75 -9.81
C ALA A 111 3.93 -0.83 -10.41
N ARG A 112 2.98 -0.15 -9.78
CA ARG A 112 1.60 -0.06 -10.29
C ARG A 112 1.54 0.61 -11.68
N GLN A 113 2.37 1.62 -11.92
CA GLN A 113 2.46 2.25 -13.23
C GLN A 113 3.03 1.30 -14.28
N LEU A 114 4.10 0.57 -13.97
CA LEU A 114 4.66 -0.45 -14.86
C LEU A 114 3.62 -1.50 -15.26
N VAL A 115 2.88 -2.03 -14.29
CA VAL A 115 1.80 -2.97 -14.57
C VAL A 115 0.71 -2.33 -15.44
N SER A 116 0.21 -1.15 -15.06
CA SER A 116 -0.91 -0.51 -15.78
C SER A 116 -0.55 -0.12 -17.21
N HIS A 117 0.73 0.17 -17.48
CA HIS A 117 1.24 0.45 -18.83
C HIS A 117 1.56 -0.82 -19.62
N GLY A 118 1.37 -2.01 -19.00
CA GLY A 118 1.52 -3.29 -19.68
C GLY A 118 2.97 -3.73 -19.93
N HIS A 119 3.91 -3.26 -19.08
CA HIS A 119 5.30 -3.69 -19.14
C HIS A 119 5.56 -5.01 -18.40
N ILE A 120 4.54 -5.59 -17.78
CA ILE A 120 4.66 -6.80 -16.97
C ILE A 120 3.89 -7.95 -17.63
N THR A 121 4.52 -9.11 -17.65
CA THR A 121 3.90 -10.38 -18.07
C THR A 121 3.81 -11.33 -16.90
N VAL A 122 2.74 -12.11 -16.84
CA VAL A 122 2.53 -13.20 -15.89
C VAL A 122 2.35 -14.48 -16.70
N ASN A 123 3.21 -15.46 -16.48
CA ASN A 123 3.22 -16.72 -17.23
C ASN A 123 3.25 -16.48 -18.76
N GLY A 124 4.07 -15.52 -19.21
CA GLY A 124 4.20 -15.15 -20.62
C GLY A 124 3.06 -14.29 -21.18
N LYS A 125 1.96 -14.05 -20.43
CA LYS A 125 0.83 -13.24 -20.87
C LYS A 125 0.92 -11.82 -20.31
N LYS A 126 0.78 -10.82 -21.19
CA LYS A 126 0.75 -9.39 -20.80
C LYS A 126 -0.43 -9.12 -19.87
N THR A 127 -0.14 -8.53 -18.71
CA THR A 127 -1.15 -8.23 -17.69
C THR A 127 -1.06 -6.76 -17.30
N ASN A 128 -2.16 -6.01 -17.47
CA ASN A 128 -2.25 -4.58 -17.14
C ASN A 128 -3.10 -4.29 -15.90
N ILE A 129 -3.53 -5.34 -15.18
CA ILE A 129 -4.38 -5.23 -14.00
C ILE A 129 -3.51 -5.26 -12.74
N ALA A 130 -3.30 -4.09 -12.13
CA ALA A 130 -2.48 -3.95 -10.92
C ALA A 130 -3.00 -4.75 -9.70
N SER A 131 -4.31 -5.00 -9.65
CA SER A 131 -4.95 -5.79 -8.61
C SER A 131 -5.03 -7.30 -8.91
N TYR A 132 -4.38 -7.76 -9.98
CA TYR A 132 -4.27 -9.19 -10.26
C TYR A 132 -3.67 -9.91 -9.06
N SER A 133 -4.29 -11.02 -8.65
CA SER A 133 -3.83 -11.83 -7.51
C SER A 133 -2.88 -12.91 -8.03
N CYS A 134 -1.61 -12.76 -7.73
CA CYS A 134 -0.59 -13.74 -8.07
C CYS A 134 -0.76 -15.01 -7.23
N ARG A 135 -0.34 -16.13 -7.77
CA ARG A 135 -0.31 -17.42 -7.08
C ARG A 135 1.14 -17.88 -6.91
N PRO A 136 1.44 -18.69 -5.89
CA PRO A 136 2.72 -19.36 -5.81
C PRO A 136 3.00 -20.16 -7.09
N GLY A 137 4.18 -20.01 -7.66
CA GLY A 137 4.57 -20.61 -8.94
C GLY A 137 4.34 -19.75 -10.17
N ASP A 138 3.66 -18.60 -10.07
CA ASP A 138 3.54 -17.68 -11.20
C ASP A 138 4.91 -17.07 -11.56
N VAL A 139 5.25 -17.11 -12.84
CA VAL A 139 6.45 -16.48 -13.40
C VAL A 139 6.12 -15.05 -13.82
N ILE A 140 6.77 -14.09 -13.17
CA ILE A 140 6.59 -12.66 -13.44
C ILE A 140 7.84 -12.12 -14.15
N ALA A 141 7.65 -11.53 -15.31
CA ALA A 141 8.75 -10.98 -16.10
C ALA A 141 8.40 -9.59 -16.64
N VAL A 142 9.43 -8.84 -16.98
CA VAL A 142 9.28 -7.58 -17.73
C VAL A 142 9.08 -7.96 -19.20
N GLY A 143 7.95 -7.54 -19.77
CA GLY A 143 7.68 -7.74 -21.19
C GLY A 143 8.58 -6.87 -22.03
N GLY A 144 9.35 -7.47 -22.93
CA GLY A 144 10.02 -6.77 -24.01
C GLY A 144 8.99 -6.18 -25.01
N LYS A 145 9.42 -5.18 -25.76
CA LYS A 145 8.68 -4.71 -26.95
C LYS A 145 8.61 -5.78 -28.00
#